data_4249e9d5e8fe143ef3567a26a9e9f997
#
_entry.id   4249e9d5e8fe143ef3567a26a9e9f997
#
_cell.length_a   1.000
_cell.length_b   1.000
_cell.length_c   1.000
_cell.angle_alpha   90.00
_cell.angle_beta   90.00
_cell.angle_gamma   90.00
#
_symmetry.space_group_name_H-M   'P 1'
#
loop_
_entity.id
_entity.type
_entity.pdbx_description
1 polymer ?
#
loop_
_entity_poly.entity_id
_entity_poly.type
_entity_poly.pdbx_seq_one_letter_code
_entity_poly.pdbx_strand_id
1 'polypeptide(L)'
;IEVESMQSLKDEYFGPILHVIRFSEETLEDSLNEVNKKGYALTFGIHTRIDSRALDAAKKISAGNIYINRDIVGAAVEAQPFGGKNLSGTGFKAGGPNYLMQFIDETTISINTVAIGGNVELLNETD
;
A
#
# COMPACT_ATOMS: atom_id res chain seq x y z
N ILE A 1 -4.30 -23.46 12.86
CA ILE A 1 -5.32 -24.22 12.11
C ILE A 1 -4.84 -24.37 10.69
N GLU A 2 -4.74 -25.61 10.17
CA GLU A 2 -4.47 -25.85 8.76
C GLU A 2 -5.77 -25.71 7.96
N VAL A 3 -5.71 -24.98 6.85
CA VAL A 3 -6.84 -24.74 5.95
C VAL A 3 -6.44 -25.09 4.52
N GLU A 4 -7.38 -25.51 3.70
CA GLU A 4 -7.11 -26.02 2.37
C GLU A 4 -6.66 -24.93 1.38
N SER A 5 -7.22 -23.73 1.49
CA SER A 5 -6.91 -22.62 0.58
C SER A 5 -7.23 -21.26 1.22
N MET A 6 -6.73 -20.19 0.61
CA MET A 6 -7.11 -18.82 0.98
C MET A 6 -8.60 -18.53 0.77
N GLN A 7 -9.25 -19.24 -0.12
CA GLN A 7 -10.69 -19.06 -0.39
C GLN A 7 -11.55 -19.52 0.79
N SER A 8 -11.05 -20.47 1.60
CA SER A 8 -11.72 -20.94 2.82
C SER A 8 -11.81 -19.84 3.89
N LEU A 9 -10.94 -18.85 3.84
CA LEU A 9 -10.93 -17.71 4.76
C LEU A 9 -11.81 -16.61 4.18
N LYS A 10 -13.03 -16.43 4.70
CA LYS A 10 -13.99 -15.44 4.18
C LYS A 10 -13.66 -14.03 4.62
N ASP A 11 -13.27 -13.86 5.87
CA ASP A 11 -13.06 -12.57 6.52
C ASP A 11 -11.69 -12.52 7.22
N GLU A 12 -11.32 -11.34 7.71
CA GLU A 12 -10.20 -11.16 8.62
C GLU A 12 -10.59 -11.63 10.01
N TYR A 13 -9.80 -12.54 10.58
CA TYR A 13 -10.02 -13.08 11.92
C TYR A 13 -9.07 -12.41 12.91
N PHE A 14 -9.57 -11.42 13.62
CA PHE A 14 -8.80 -10.75 14.68
C PHE A 14 -8.68 -11.64 15.91
N GLY A 15 -7.44 -12.02 16.25
CA GLY A 15 -7.16 -12.84 17.42
C GLY A 15 -5.88 -13.65 17.29
N PRO A 16 -5.48 -14.40 18.31
CA PRO A 16 -4.28 -15.24 18.30
C PRO A 16 -4.51 -16.53 17.50
N ILE A 17 -4.90 -16.40 16.25
CA ILE A 17 -5.21 -17.52 15.35
C ILE A 17 -4.22 -17.49 14.19
N LEU A 18 -3.49 -18.59 14.00
CA LEU A 18 -2.63 -18.81 12.85
C LEU A 18 -3.32 -19.77 11.87
N HIS A 19 -3.57 -19.31 10.66
CA HIS A 19 -4.00 -20.15 9.55
C HIS A 19 -2.78 -20.59 8.74
N VAL A 20 -2.71 -21.87 8.41
CA VAL A 20 -1.60 -22.47 7.67
C VAL A 20 -2.13 -23.06 6.38
N ILE A 21 -1.55 -22.67 5.26
CA ILE A 21 -1.83 -23.20 3.93
C ILE A 21 -0.54 -23.76 3.36
N ARG A 22 -0.58 -25.01 2.87
CA ARG A 22 0.56 -25.65 2.20
C ARG A 22 0.47 -25.39 0.71
N PHE A 23 1.59 -25.04 0.12
CA PHE A 23 1.72 -24.87 -1.33
C PHE A 23 3.03 -25.50 -1.81
N SER A 24 3.08 -25.86 -3.10
CA SER A 24 4.30 -26.28 -3.77
C SER A 24 5.01 -25.09 -4.41
N GLU A 25 6.25 -25.29 -4.85
CA GLU A 25 6.98 -24.27 -5.62
C GLU A 25 6.25 -23.88 -6.90
N GLU A 26 5.63 -24.83 -7.57
CA GLU A 26 4.87 -24.63 -8.80
C GLU A 26 3.60 -23.78 -8.59
N THR A 27 3.01 -23.84 -7.40
CA THR A 27 1.78 -23.10 -7.04
C THR A 27 2.05 -21.83 -6.25
N LEU A 28 3.31 -21.41 -6.07
CA LEU A 28 3.66 -20.19 -5.33
C LEU A 28 2.99 -18.97 -5.94
N GLU A 29 3.03 -18.82 -7.26
CA GLU A 29 2.45 -17.67 -7.95
C GLU A 29 0.93 -17.59 -7.77
N ASP A 30 0.26 -18.71 -7.89
CA ASP A 30 -1.18 -18.79 -7.64
C ASP A 30 -1.52 -18.44 -6.19
N SER A 31 -0.71 -18.91 -5.24
CA SER A 31 -0.87 -18.57 -3.83
C SER A 31 -0.70 -17.07 -3.56
N LEU A 32 0.28 -16.40 -4.19
CA LEU A 32 0.45 -14.94 -4.09
C LEU A 32 -0.74 -14.19 -4.70
N ASN A 33 -1.27 -14.67 -5.82
CA ASN A 33 -2.45 -14.10 -6.45
C ASN A 33 -3.70 -14.26 -5.58
N GLU A 34 -3.87 -15.39 -4.91
CA GLU A 34 -4.96 -15.60 -3.96
C GLU A 34 -4.86 -14.66 -2.76
N VAL A 35 -3.67 -14.44 -2.22
CA VAL A 35 -3.42 -13.46 -1.14
C VAL A 35 -3.81 -12.05 -1.60
N ASN A 36 -3.37 -11.63 -2.79
CA ASN A 36 -3.72 -10.32 -3.35
C ASN A 36 -5.23 -10.12 -3.52
N LYS A 37 -5.95 -11.16 -3.96
CA LYS A 37 -7.41 -11.13 -4.13
C LYS A 37 -8.18 -10.90 -2.84
N LYS A 38 -7.60 -11.22 -1.68
CA LYS A 38 -8.23 -10.95 -0.38
C LYS A 38 -8.33 -9.47 -0.06
N GLY A 39 -7.50 -8.63 -0.64
CA GLY A 39 -7.53 -7.19 -0.48
C GLY A 39 -6.92 -6.66 0.82
N TYR A 40 -6.55 -7.50 1.78
CA TYR A 40 -5.79 -7.10 2.96
C TYR A 40 -4.31 -6.97 2.58
N ALA A 41 -3.71 -5.81 2.85
CA ALA A 41 -2.42 -5.47 2.29
C ALA A 41 -1.57 -4.61 3.24
N LEU A 42 -1.51 -4.97 4.52
CA LEU A 42 -0.71 -4.24 5.51
C LEU A 42 0.74 -4.72 5.47
N THR A 43 1.00 -5.96 5.85
CA THR A 43 2.33 -6.53 5.90
C THR A 43 2.37 -7.87 5.18
N PHE A 44 3.49 -8.14 4.53
CA PHE A 44 3.82 -9.43 3.93
C PHE A 44 5.23 -9.82 4.28
N GLY A 45 5.44 -11.06 4.69
CA GLY A 45 6.75 -11.61 4.99
C GLY A 45 7.07 -12.81 4.10
N ILE A 46 8.32 -12.90 3.65
CA ILE A 46 8.82 -14.08 2.96
C ILE A 46 10.16 -14.51 3.56
N HIS A 47 10.27 -15.80 3.83
CA HIS A 47 11.49 -16.44 4.32
C HIS A 47 12.01 -17.42 3.28
N THR A 48 13.16 -17.14 2.71
CA THR A 48 13.81 -17.99 1.70
C THR A 48 15.31 -17.74 1.66
N ARG A 49 16.08 -18.75 1.26
CA ARG A 49 17.52 -18.63 1.02
C ARG A 49 17.85 -18.22 -0.44
N ILE A 50 16.84 -18.02 -1.28
CA ILE A 50 16.99 -17.69 -2.69
C ILE A 50 16.55 -16.24 -2.87
N ASP A 51 17.49 -15.31 -3.00
CA ASP A 51 17.22 -13.86 -3.07
C ASP A 51 16.35 -13.48 -4.27
N SER A 52 16.57 -14.08 -5.45
CA SER A 52 15.74 -13.81 -6.63
C SER A 52 14.26 -14.15 -6.38
N ARG A 53 13.99 -15.27 -5.71
CA ARG A 53 12.62 -15.68 -5.35
C ARG A 53 11.97 -14.68 -4.39
N ALA A 54 12.70 -14.19 -3.40
CA ALA A 54 12.19 -13.19 -2.48
C ALA A 54 11.83 -11.89 -3.20
N LEU A 55 12.69 -11.42 -4.10
CA LEU A 55 12.47 -10.20 -4.86
C LEU A 55 11.31 -10.33 -5.86
N ASP A 56 11.17 -11.50 -6.49
CA ASP A 56 10.08 -11.75 -7.43
C ASP A 56 8.73 -11.82 -6.71
N ALA A 57 8.67 -12.47 -5.56
CA ALA A 57 7.47 -12.45 -4.71
C ALA A 57 7.14 -11.02 -4.24
N ALA A 58 8.14 -10.24 -3.82
CA ALA A 58 7.97 -8.87 -3.38
C ALA A 58 7.41 -7.95 -4.48
N LYS A 59 7.74 -8.20 -5.75
CA LYS A 59 7.19 -7.44 -6.88
C LYS A 59 5.74 -7.80 -7.21
N LYS A 60 5.34 -9.03 -6.92
CA LYS A 60 4.00 -9.55 -7.24
C LYS A 60 2.97 -9.29 -6.14
N ILE A 61 3.40 -9.15 -4.90
CA ILE A 61 2.50 -8.97 -3.75
C ILE A 61 2.10 -7.51 -3.57
N SER A 62 0.81 -7.27 -3.37
CA SER A 62 0.27 -5.94 -3.09
C SER A 62 0.20 -5.69 -1.58
N ALA A 63 1.33 -5.56 -0.92
CA ALA A 63 1.37 -5.19 0.49
C ALA A 63 2.01 -3.82 0.69
N GLY A 64 1.61 -3.15 1.76
CA GLY A 64 2.17 -1.87 2.13
C GLY A 64 3.61 -1.99 2.62
N ASN A 65 3.89 -2.99 3.41
CA ASN A 65 5.21 -3.28 3.95
C ASN A 65 5.58 -4.73 3.63
N ILE A 66 6.74 -4.93 3.01
CA ILE A 66 7.24 -6.24 2.62
C ILE A 66 8.54 -6.50 3.34
N TYR A 67 8.61 -7.64 4.00
CA TYR A 67 9.74 -8.05 4.83
C TYR A 67 10.35 -9.34 4.29
N ILE A 68 11.67 -9.34 4.11
CA ILE A 68 12.42 -10.51 3.63
C ILE A 68 13.32 -11.00 4.76
N ASN A 69 13.17 -12.27 5.12
CA ASN A 69 13.97 -12.96 6.13
C ASN A 69 13.99 -12.27 7.51
N ARG A 70 12.90 -11.60 7.86
CA ARG A 70 12.66 -11.00 9.18
C ARG A 70 11.19 -11.18 9.58
N ASP A 71 10.88 -10.91 10.85
CA ASP A 71 9.49 -10.91 11.31
C ASP A 71 8.66 -9.81 10.62
N ILE A 72 7.33 -9.97 10.63
CA ILE A 72 6.35 -9.04 10.05
C ILE A 72 5.71 -8.14 11.11
N VAL A 73 6.21 -8.15 12.32
CA VAL A 73 5.76 -7.27 13.41
C VAL A 73 6.20 -5.85 13.09
N GLY A 74 5.25 -4.98 12.92
CA GLY A 74 5.28 -3.55 12.65
C GLY A 74 6.62 -2.84 12.39
N ALA A 75 6.57 -1.59 12.00
CA ALA A 75 7.78 -0.79 11.85
C ALA A 75 8.19 -0.19 13.20
N ALA A 76 9.48 -0.10 13.44
CA ALA A 76 9.99 0.75 14.51
C ALA A 76 9.71 2.22 14.15
N VAL A 77 9.16 2.97 15.10
CA VAL A 77 8.89 4.40 14.93
C VAL A 77 10.16 5.12 14.47
N GLU A 78 10.03 6.02 13.49
CA GLU A 78 11.13 6.78 12.87
C GLU A 78 12.14 5.96 12.05
N ALA A 79 12.14 4.62 12.16
CA ALA A 79 13.07 3.78 11.40
C ALA A 79 12.53 3.40 10.01
N GLN A 80 11.23 3.13 9.90
CA GLN A 80 10.60 2.71 8.65
C GLN A 80 9.21 3.32 8.50
N PRO A 81 8.87 3.91 7.35
CA PRO A 81 7.50 4.29 7.04
C PRO A 81 6.58 3.07 7.04
N PHE A 82 5.40 3.21 7.67
CA PHE A 82 4.47 2.10 7.85
C PHE A 82 3.05 2.47 7.43
N GLY A 83 2.40 1.59 6.68
CA GLY A 83 1.01 1.75 6.28
C GLY A 83 0.60 0.75 5.22
N GLY A 84 -0.68 0.38 5.22
CA GLY A 84 -1.28 -0.58 4.30
C GLY A 84 -1.83 0.04 3.03
N LYS A 85 -2.30 -0.83 2.16
CA LYS A 85 -3.01 -0.52 0.90
C LYS A 85 -4.36 -1.22 0.89
N ASN A 86 -5.21 -0.89 -0.06
CA ASN A 86 -6.52 -1.51 -0.28
C ASN A 86 -7.38 -1.50 1.01
N LEU A 87 -7.83 -2.66 1.48
CA LEU A 87 -8.60 -2.76 2.73
C LEU A 87 -7.79 -2.43 4.00
N SER A 88 -6.47 -2.36 3.91
CA SER A 88 -5.58 -2.12 5.05
C SER A 88 -5.04 -0.70 5.12
N GLY A 89 -5.50 0.22 4.30
CA GLY A 89 -5.08 1.63 4.38
C GLY A 89 -5.12 2.39 3.06
N THR A 90 -4.75 3.66 3.13
CA THR A 90 -4.83 4.61 2.00
C THR A 90 -3.64 4.52 1.03
N GLY A 91 -2.62 3.72 1.36
CA GLY A 91 -1.37 3.65 0.59
C GLY A 91 -0.29 4.60 1.09
N PHE A 92 -0.64 5.70 1.71
CA PHE A 92 0.32 6.61 2.33
C PHE A 92 0.90 6.01 3.60
N LYS A 93 2.20 6.25 3.82
CA LYS A 93 2.95 5.69 4.94
C LYS A 93 3.09 6.71 6.06
N ALA A 94 2.67 6.36 7.26
CA ALA A 94 3.01 7.13 8.45
C ALA A 94 4.54 7.20 8.59
N GLY A 95 5.08 8.41 8.76
CA GLY A 95 6.52 8.66 8.76
C GLY A 95 7.18 8.62 7.37
N GLY A 96 6.41 8.47 6.30
CA GLY A 96 6.92 8.48 4.93
C GLY A 96 6.93 9.88 4.31
N PRO A 97 7.79 10.11 3.29
CA PRO A 97 7.97 11.44 2.68
C PRO A 97 6.70 11.97 1.99
N ASN A 98 5.82 11.07 1.56
CA ASN A 98 4.59 11.42 0.85
C ASN A 98 3.35 11.49 1.76
N TYR A 99 3.52 11.37 3.09
CA TYR A 99 2.38 11.30 4.00
C TYR A 99 1.49 12.55 3.95
N LEU A 100 2.08 13.73 3.85
CA LEU A 100 1.36 14.99 3.79
C LEU A 100 0.56 15.18 2.49
N MET A 101 0.92 14.48 1.42
CA MET A 101 0.23 14.62 0.13
C MET A 101 -1.24 14.19 0.19
N GLN A 102 -1.62 13.33 1.11
CA GLN A 102 -3.02 12.93 1.30
C GLN A 102 -3.92 14.04 1.88
N PHE A 103 -3.35 15.13 2.38
CA PHE A 103 -4.05 16.27 2.98
C PHE A 103 -4.03 17.51 2.09
N ILE A 104 -3.49 17.40 0.88
CA ILE A 104 -3.35 18.50 -0.06
C ILE A 104 -4.32 18.27 -1.21
N ASP A 105 -5.00 19.33 -1.63
CA ASP A 105 -5.78 19.38 -2.85
C ASP A 105 -5.18 20.38 -3.82
N GLU A 106 -5.30 20.14 -5.11
CA GLU A 106 -4.79 21.00 -6.17
C GLU A 106 -5.95 21.67 -6.89
N THR A 107 -5.97 23.00 -6.91
CA THR A 107 -6.96 23.80 -7.61
C THR A 107 -6.29 24.69 -8.64
N THR A 108 -6.70 24.55 -9.90
CA THR A 108 -6.25 25.45 -10.96
C THR A 108 -7.27 26.57 -11.17
N ILE A 109 -6.83 27.83 -11.04
CA ILE A 109 -7.64 29.01 -11.32
C ILE A 109 -7.11 29.64 -12.61
N SER A 110 -7.98 29.78 -13.59
CA SER A 110 -7.66 30.45 -14.86
C SER A 110 -8.60 31.63 -15.08
N ILE A 111 -8.03 32.80 -15.29
CA ILE A 111 -8.77 34.05 -15.47
C ILE A 111 -8.56 34.54 -16.92
N ASN A 112 -9.65 34.74 -17.64
CA ASN A 112 -9.60 35.36 -18.96
C ASN A 112 -9.53 36.89 -18.81
N THR A 113 -8.32 37.44 -18.90
CA THR A 113 -8.06 38.88 -18.78
C THR A 113 -8.66 39.71 -19.95
N VAL A 114 -8.90 39.11 -21.10
CA VAL A 114 -9.54 39.78 -22.25
C VAL A 114 -11.01 40.10 -21.97
N ALA A 115 -11.68 39.28 -21.18
CA ALA A 115 -13.07 39.50 -20.79
C ALA A 115 -13.25 40.73 -19.86
N ILE A 116 -12.20 41.18 -19.22
CA ILE A 116 -12.16 42.37 -18.33
C ILE A 116 -11.87 43.65 -19.15
N GLY A 117 -11.79 43.56 -20.48
CA GLY A 117 -11.57 44.70 -21.36
C GLY A 117 -10.11 45.16 -21.45
N GLY A 118 -9.17 44.37 -20.99
CA GLY A 118 -7.73 44.64 -21.09
C GLY A 118 -7.25 45.90 -20.31
N ASN A 119 -8.05 46.42 -19.36
CA ASN A 119 -7.62 47.55 -18.55
C ASN A 119 -6.60 47.10 -17.53
N VAL A 120 -5.35 47.48 -17.78
CA VAL A 120 -4.19 47.17 -16.92
C VAL A 120 -4.31 47.79 -15.51
N GLU A 121 -5.04 48.90 -15.37
CA GLU A 121 -5.26 49.58 -14.08
C GLU A 121 -6.13 48.72 -13.15
N LEU A 122 -7.16 48.03 -13.71
CA LEU A 122 -7.99 47.12 -12.90
C LEU A 122 -7.28 45.85 -12.46
N LEU A 123 -6.19 45.48 -13.13
CA LEU A 123 -5.38 44.31 -12.74
C LEU A 123 -4.42 44.62 -11.58
N ASN A 124 -4.20 45.89 -11.29
CA ASN A 124 -3.28 46.35 -10.27
C ASN A 124 -3.98 46.95 -9.02
N GLU A 125 -5.31 46.95 -8.98
CA GLU A 125 -6.04 47.29 -7.74
C GLU A 125 -5.88 46.12 -6.75
N THR A 126 -4.89 46.23 -5.90
CA THR A 126 -4.77 45.46 -4.67
C THR A 126 -5.38 46.29 -3.56
N ASP A 127 -6.48 45.77 -2.97
CA ASP A 127 -7.00 46.25 -1.68
C ASP A 127 -5.98 46.05 -0.54
#